data_94e935dd800c4bf57a8388cae13765be
#
_entry.id   94e935dd800c4bf57a8388cae13765be
#
_cell.length_a   1.000
_cell.length_b   1.000
_cell.length_c   1.000
_cell.angle_alpha   90.00
_cell.angle_beta   90.00
_cell.angle_gamma   90.00
#
_symmetry.space_group_name_H-M   'P 1'
#
loop_
_entity.id
_entity.type
_entity.pdbx_description
1 polymer ?
#
loop_
_entity_poly.entity_id
_entity_poly.type
_entity_poly.pdbx_seq_one_letter_code
_entity_poly.pdbx_strand_id
1 'polypeptide(L)'
;MFSLTRLAATAMLLIAAGGCQGVAPAAPPAIAKGDYPAVVAYLKQRIAHDLGAQGVPGLSIAIVDDQRTVWSGGFGYADSARHRNATGDTLYRVGAISKVITAAGVLRAADDGRLSLDVPAAQALPPWQVEPRRAAMHWMGTYPFTARRLLALRPDTPQDTMGRARADMGYAMLGEMLAYVADEPFDAYVRRTLLRPLNISRAGFRIAGAGDDARELRAAGYRRGLPWTEQPQPNEAAEGLWASSAEMARFSSMLFAGGTYQGRRILNDESAHTLLNLETVANGMELECRLALSWLAAPCDQDDITGDTLREHSGATEAFHARWLLAPREKLAVLVMSNADSAEPLVASVSALAMNLMRQAKGAPQE
;
A
#
# COMPACT_ATOMS: atom_id res chain seq x y z
N MET A 1 24.85 -10.12 -75.89
CA MET A 1 25.15 -8.97 -74.99
C MET A 1 24.48 -9.24 -73.68
N PHE A 2 25.22 -9.79 -72.75
CA PHE A 2 24.72 -10.18 -71.38
C PHE A 2 25.17 -9.13 -70.40
N SER A 3 24.19 -8.53 -69.71
CA SER A 3 24.43 -7.60 -68.61
C SER A 3 24.43 -8.36 -67.29
N LEU A 4 25.53 -8.27 -66.57
CA LEU A 4 25.73 -8.84 -65.23
C LEU A 4 25.22 -7.86 -64.17
N THR A 5 24.13 -8.19 -63.54
CA THR A 5 23.61 -7.48 -62.36
C THR A 5 24.36 -7.98 -61.12
N ARG A 6 25.05 -7.06 -60.42
CA ARG A 6 25.75 -7.31 -59.14
C ARG A 6 24.72 -7.33 -58.01
N LEU A 7 24.58 -8.45 -57.29
CA LEU A 7 23.94 -8.53 -56.00
C LEU A 7 24.89 -7.97 -54.94
N ALA A 8 24.50 -6.88 -54.29
CA ALA A 8 25.15 -6.39 -53.10
C ALA A 8 24.49 -7.09 -51.87
N ALA A 9 25.23 -7.98 -51.23
CA ALA A 9 24.81 -8.56 -49.97
C ALA A 9 25.10 -7.57 -48.84
N THR A 10 24.04 -6.98 -48.27
CA THR A 10 24.12 -6.16 -47.07
C THR A 10 24.15 -7.09 -45.86
N ALA A 11 25.32 -7.27 -45.27
CA ALA A 11 25.48 -7.96 -44.00
C ALA A 11 24.92 -7.06 -42.84
N MET A 12 23.79 -7.46 -42.30
CA MET A 12 23.20 -6.82 -41.13
C MET A 12 23.96 -7.33 -39.88
N LEU A 13 24.85 -6.49 -39.36
CA LEU A 13 25.52 -6.75 -38.06
C LEU A 13 24.49 -6.64 -36.96
N LEU A 14 24.01 -7.76 -36.45
CA LEU A 14 23.28 -7.85 -35.17
C LEU A 14 24.29 -7.60 -34.06
N ILE A 15 24.36 -6.37 -33.58
CA ILE A 15 25.01 -6.07 -32.30
C ILE A 15 24.12 -6.64 -31.20
N ALA A 16 24.46 -7.84 -30.73
CA ALA A 16 23.92 -8.37 -29.49
C ALA A 16 24.39 -7.46 -28.35
N ALA A 17 23.54 -6.57 -27.88
CA ALA A 17 23.72 -5.87 -26.64
C ALA A 17 23.63 -6.91 -25.51
N GLY A 18 24.76 -7.59 -25.24
CA GLY A 18 24.94 -8.40 -24.05
C GLY A 18 24.96 -7.47 -22.85
N GLY A 19 23.78 -7.17 -22.28
CA GLY A 19 23.70 -6.57 -20.96
C GLY A 19 24.41 -7.52 -20.00
N CYS A 20 25.40 -7.02 -19.28
CA CYS A 20 26.00 -7.72 -18.14
C CYS A 20 24.87 -8.03 -17.13
N GLN A 21 24.22 -9.16 -17.29
CA GLN A 21 23.37 -9.71 -16.22
C GLN A 21 24.32 -10.06 -15.09
N GLY A 22 24.32 -9.24 -14.03
CA GLY A 22 25.07 -9.53 -12.83
C GLY A 22 24.70 -10.94 -12.32
N VAL A 23 25.67 -11.64 -11.77
CA VAL A 23 25.43 -12.96 -11.17
C VAL A 23 24.34 -12.83 -10.11
N ALA A 24 23.33 -13.69 -10.18
CA ALA A 24 22.26 -13.69 -9.18
C ALA A 24 22.85 -13.80 -7.77
N PRO A 25 22.38 -13.00 -6.80
CA PRO A 25 22.84 -13.13 -5.43
C PRO A 25 22.65 -14.55 -4.92
N ALA A 26 23.60 -15.03 -4.11
CA ALA A 26 23.47 -16.31 -3.44
C ALA A 26 22.17 -16.41 -2.64
N ALA A 27 21.79 -17.62 -2.23
CA ALA A 27 20.66 -17.81 -1.31
C ALA A 27 20.82 -16.91 -0.07
N PRO A 28 19.70 -16.47 0.57
CA PRO A 28 19.78 -15.64 1.77
C PRO A 28 20.67 -16.31 2.82
N PRO A 29 21.61 -15.56 3.44
CA PRO A 29 22.38 -16.09 4.55
C PRO A 29 21.46 -16.33 5.75
N ALA A 30 21.85 -17.24 6.64
CA ALA A 30 21.20 -17.33 7.95
C ALA A 30 21.48 -16.02 8.72
N ILE A 31 20.43 -15.34 9.11
CA ILE A 31 20.52 -14.07 9.84
C ILE A 31 20.55 -14.35 11.33
N ALA A 32 21.61 -13.90 12.02
CA ALA A 32 21.67 -13.98 13.46
C ALA A 32 20.69 -13.01 14.11
N LYS A 33 20.21 -13.35 15.31
CA LYS A 33 19.33 -12.47 16.08
C LYS A 33 20.02 -11.12 16.32
N GLY A 34 19.31 -10.04 15.99
CA GLY A 34 19.80 -8.65 16.10
C GLY A 34 20.61 -8.17 14.92
N ASP A 35 20.96 -9.02 13.94
CA ASP A 35 21.80 -8.64 12.80
C ASP A 35 21.00 -7.98 11.67
N TYR A 36 20.38 -6.86 11.96
CA TYR A 36 19.70 -6.04 10.96
C TYR A 36 20.63 -5.48 9.87
N PRO A 37 21.92 -5.18 10.13
CA PRO A 37 22.86 -4.81 9.08
C PRO A 37 23.00 -5.89 8.00
N ALA A 38 23.07 -7.17 8.35
CA ALA A 38 23.10 -8.27 7.39
C ALA A 38 21.81 -8.35 6.55
N VAL A 39 20.63 -8.17 7.17
CA VAL A 39 19.36 -8.07 6.45
C VAL A 39 19.41 -6.97 5.39
N VAL A 40 19.83 -5.77 5.78
CA VAL A 40 19.89 -4.60 4.89
C VAL A 40 20.91 -4.82 3.76
N ALA A 41 22.09 -5.37 4.08
CA ALA A 41 23.12 -5.65 3.09
C ALA A 41 22.63 -6.64 2.03
N TYR A 42 22.00 -7.73 2.45
CA TYR A 42 21.46 -8.73 1.53
C TYR A 42 20.32 -8.15 0.67
N LEU A 43 19.35 -7.44 1.29
CA LEU A 43 18.25 -6.82 0.56
C LEU A 43 18.74 -5.83 -0.49
N LYS A 44 19.76 -5.03 -0.20
CA LYS A 44 20.35 -4.09 -1.18
C LYS A 44 20.86 -4.80 -2.43
N GLN A 45 21.60 -5.90 -2.26
CA GLN A 45 22.13 -6.67 -3.38
C GLN A 45 21.01 -7.35 -4.17
N ARG A 46 20.09 -7.99 -3.45
CA ARG A 46 18.98 -8.72 -4.06
C ARG A 46 18.04 -7.84 -4.85
N ILE A 47 17.61 -6.73 -4.26
CA ILE A 47 16.68 -5.80 -4.92
C ILE A 47 17.34 -5.16 -6.15
N ALA A 48 18.62 -4.75 -6.07
CA ALA A 48 19.30 -4.17 -7.21
C ALA A 48 19.42 -5.15 -8.39
N HIS A 49 19.70 -6.43 -8.11
CA HIS A 49 19.74 -7.48 -9.11
C HIS A 49 18.36 -7.72 -9.74
N ASP A 50 17.34 -7.97 -8.90
CA ASP A 50 16.00 -8.35 -9.35
C ASP A 50 15.30 -7.22 -10.11
N LEU A 51 15.51 -5.97 -9.68
CA LEU A 51 15.01 -4.78 -10.37
C LEU A 51 15.54 -4.72 -11.81
N GLY A 52 16.86 -4.92 -11.99
CA GLY A 52 17.49 -4.95 -13.31
C GLY A 52 17.03 -6.13 -14.15
N ALA A 53 16.94 -7.33 -13.56
CA ALA A 53 16.52 -8.55 -14.25
C ALA A 53 15.07 -8.50 -14.75
N GLN A 54 14.19 -7.80 -14.03
CA GLN A 54 12.78 -7.67 -14.38
C GLN A 54 12.47 -6.38 -15.15
N GLY A 55 13.46 -5.52 -15.38
CA GLY A 55 13.28 -4.26 -16.13
C GLY A 55 12.34 -3.27 -15.42
N VAL A 56 12.24 -3.31 -14.10
CA VAL A 56 11.41 -2.40 -13.33
C VAL A 56 12.14 -1.08 -13.14
N PRO A 57 11.55 0.09 -13.48
CA PRO A 57 12.25 1.37 -13.42
C PRO A 57 12.71 1.78 -12.02
N GLY A 58 11.84 1.64 -11.02
CA GLY A 58 12.16 2.05 -9.66
C GLY A 58 11.33 1.36 -8.59
N LEU A 59 11.95 1.24 -7.41
CA LEU A 59 11.33 0.63 -6.24
C LEU A 59 11.82 1.35 -4.97
N SER A 60 10.94 1.47 -3.98
CA SER A 60 11.29 1.91 -2.62
C SER A 60 10.81 0.90 -1.59
N ILE A 61 11.59 0.77 -0.52
CA ILE A 61 11.30 -0.15 0.58
C ILE A 61 11.52 0.56 1.91
N ALA A 62 10.73 0.19 2.92
CA ALA A 62 11.01 0.44 4.33
C ALA A 62 10.77 -0.82 5.14
N ILE A 63 11.61 -1.06 6.15
CA ILE A 63 11.49 -2.13 7.13
C ILE A 63 11.47 -1.54 8.53
N VAL A 64 10.57 -2.04 9.36
CA VAL A 64 10.28 -1.50 10.70
C VAL A 64 10.36 -2.61 11.73
N ASP A 65 10.95 -2.29 12.86
CA ASP A 65 10.91 -3.10 14.08
C ASP A 65 10.37 -2.24 15.23
N ASP A 66 9.13 -2.49 15.60
CA ASP A 66 8.35 -1.77 16.62
C ASP A 66 8.34 -0.24 16.35
N GLN A 67 9.02 0.54 17.16
CA GLN A 67 9.07 2.01 17.04
C GLN A 67 10.23 2.50 16.18
N ARG A 68 11.02 1.60 15.59
CA ARG A 68 12.20 1.93 14.82
C ARG A 68 12.05 1.58 13.35
N THR A 69 12.18 2.55 12.48
CA THR A 69 12.50 2.30 11.07
C THR A 69 13.94 1.79 11.00
N VAL A 70 14.10 0.48 10.77
CA VAL A 70 15.41 -0.18 10.68
C VAL A 70 16.18 0.34 9.49
N TRP A 71 15.49 0.44 8.36
CA TRP A 71 16.03 0.96 7.13
C TRP A 71 14.91 1.42 6.19
N SER A 72 15.24 2.42 5.38
CA SER A 72 14.43 2.87 4.26
C SER A 72 15.37 3.23 3.10
N GLY A 73 15.00 2.84 1.88
CA GLY A 73 15.83 3.08 0.71
C GLY A 73 15.07 2.96 -0.60
N GLY A 74 15.73 3.35 -1.68
CA GLY A 74 15.21 3.25 -3.03
C GLY A 74 16.24 2.69 -4.01
N PHE A 75 15.76 2.14 -5.13
CA PHE A 75 16.52 1.51 -6.18
C PHE A 75 16.00 1.95 -7.54
N GLY A 76 16.91 2.08 -8.50
CA GLY A 76 16.55 2.56 -9.83
C GLY A 76 16.05 4.01 -9.82
N TYR A 77 15.11 4.32 -10.70
CA TYR A 77 14.66 5.68 -10.97
C TYR A 77 13.23 5.91 -10.52
N ALA A 78 13.03 6.97 -9.76
CA ALA A 78 11.70 7.56 -9.55
C ALA A 78 11.18 8.21 -10.85
N ASP A 79 12.08 8.75 -11.66
CA ASP A 79 11.79 9.31 -12.97
C ASP A 79 13.00 9.05 -13.91
N SER A 80 12.84 8.09 -14.82
CA SER A 80 13.92 7.69 -15.73
C SER A 80 14.26 8.77 -16.72
N ALA A 81 13.27 9.54 -17.18
CA ALA A 81 13.48 10.61 -18.17
C ALA A 81 14.30 11.76 -17.59
N ARG A 82 14.15 12.02 -16.29
CA ARG A 82 14.88 13.07 -15.57
C ARG A 82 16.10 12.54 -14.81
N HIS A 83 16.42 11.25 -14.97
CA HIS A 83 17.49 10.57 -14.21
C HIS A 83 17.40 10.78 -12.70
N ARG A 84 16.17 10.92 -12.16
CA ARG A 84 15.95 11.09 -10.73
C ARG A 84 15.83 9.74 -10.04
N ASN A 85 16.77 9.44 -9.16
CA ASN A 85 16.81 8.17 -8.44
C ASN A 85 15.62 8.02 -7.48
N ALA A 86 15.14 6.79 -7.31
CA ALA A 86 14.22 6.44 -6.25
C ALA A 86 14.93 6.45 -4.89
N THR A 87 14.21 6.89 -3.86
CA THR A 87 14.65 6.91 -2.45
C THR A 87 13.54 6.44 -1.54
N GLY A 88 13.80 6.24 -0.25
CA GLY A 88 12.74 5.95 0.73
C GLY A 88 11.67 7.04 0.83
N ASP A 89 12.00 8.28 0.44
CA ASP A 89 11.11 9.44 0.46
C ASP A 89 10.34 9.63 -0.86
N THR A 90 10.63 8.84 -1.89
CA THR A 90 9.90 8.91 -3.17
C THR A 90 8.43 8.59 -2.95
N LEU A 91 7.55 9.43 -3.48
CA LEU A 91 6.11 9.26 -3.38
C LEU A 91 5.59 8.41 -4.54
N TYR A 92 4.88 7.36 -4.21
CA TYR A 92 4.18 6.48 -5.14
C TYR A 92 2.68 6.55 -4.92
N ARG A 93 1.93 6.26 -5.95
CA ARG A 93 0.53 5.96 -5.78
C ARG A 93 0.39 4.57 -5.17
N VAL A 94 -0.27 4.51 -4.00
CA VAL A 94 -0.36 3.25 -3.25
C VAL A 94 -1.67 2.49 -3.48
N GLY A 95 -2.52 2.98 -4.39
CA GLY A 95 -3.79 2.33 -4.74
C GLY A 95 -4.64 1.99 -3.52
N ALA A 96 -5.13 0.77 -3.44
CA ALA A 96 -6.05 0.31 -2.39
C ALA A 96 -5.49 0.38 -0.95
N ILE A 97 -4.17 0.53 -0.75
CA ILE A 97 -3.59 0.84 0.58
C ILE A 97 -4.16 2.15 1.15
N SER A 98 -4.66 3.04 0.31
CA SER A 98 -5.42 4.24 0.70
C SER A 98 -6.54 3.93 1.69
N LYS A 99 -7.18 2.77 1.56
CA LYS A 99 -8.29 2.33 2.41
C LYS A 99 -7.89 2.21 3.88
N VAL A 100 -6.65 1.79 4.16
CA VAL A 100 -6.14 1.69 5.54
C VAL A 100 -6.11 3.06 6.21
N ILE A 101 -5.65 4.08 5.48
CA ILE A 101 -5.57 5.45 5.99
C ILE A 101 -6.97 6.06 6.15
N THR A 102 -7.87 5.77 5.21
CA THR A 102 -9.28 6.19 5.31
C THR A 102 -9.97 5.52 6.50
N ALA A 103 -9.75 4.21 6.71
CA ALA A 103 -10.27 3.49 7.88
C ALA A 103 -9.77 4.09 9.20
N ALA A 104 -8.48 4.40 9.29
CA ALA A 104 -7.93 5.10 10.44
C ALA A 104 -8.57 6.50 10.65
N GLY A 105 -8.88 7.21 9.56
CA GLY A 105 -9.60 8.49 9.62
C GLY A 105 -11.01 8.34 10.18
N VAL A 106 -11.72 7.29 9.77
CA VAL A 106 -13.07 6.98 10.29
C VAL A 106 -13.02 6.62 11.77
N LEU A 107 -12.08 5.77 12.16
CA LEU A 107 -11.89 5.40 13.58
C LEU A 107 -11.49 6.63 14.40
N ARG A 108 -10.65 7.51 13.86
CA ARG A 108 -10.31 8.77 14.52
C ARG A 108 -11.54 9.69 14.73
N ALA A 109 -12.42 9.78 13.73
CA ALA A 109 -13.66 10.54 13.88
C ALA A 109 -14.60 9.92 14.92
N ALA A 110 -14.60 8.59 15.03
CA ALA A 110 -15.35 7.89 16.07
C ALA A 110 -14.74 8.13 17.46
N ASP A 111 -13.41 8.10 17.60
CA ASP A 111 -12.70 8.44 18.84
C ASP A 111 -13.02 9.86 19.33
N ASP A 112 -13.16 10.80 18.40
CA ASP A 112 -13.52 12.19 18.67
C ASP A 112 -15.03 12.40 18.91
N GLY A 113 -15.85 11.32 18.85
CA GLY A 113 -17.31 11.39 19.01
C GLY A 113 -18.04 12.09 17.86
N ARG A 114 -17.38 12.32 16.72
CA ARG A 114 -17.95 13.00 15.53
C ARG A 114 -18.75 12.04 14.65
N LEU A 115 -18.46 10.76 14.68
CA LEU A 115 -19.07 9.73 13.87
C LEU A 115 -19.36 8.50 14.73
N SER A 116 -20.55 7.92 14.57
CA SER A 116 -20.86 6.59 15.10
C SER A 116 -20.61 5.54 14.03
N LEU A 117 -19.90 4.45 14.36
CA LEU A 117 -19.67 3.36 13.43
C LEU A 117 -20.94 2.58 13.08
N ASP A 118 -21.96 2.59 13.96
CA ASP A 118 -23.13 1.73 13.89
C ASP A 118 -24.43 2.47 13.50
N VAL A 119 -24.39 3.80 13.44
CA VAL A 119 -25.51 4.61 12.97
C VAL A 119 -25.59 4.54 11.45
N PRO A 120 -26.79 4.33 10.85
CA PRO A 120 -26.94 4.33 9.41
C PRO A 120 -26.42 5.63 8.75
N ALA A 121 -25.71 5.52 7.66
CA ALA A 121 -25.15 6.66 6.92
C ALA A 121 -26.24 7.68 6.49
N ALA A 122 -27.47 7.22 6.28
CA ALA A 122 -28.61 8.08 5.98
C ALA A 122 -28.97 9.07 7.12
N GLN A 123 -28.51 8.80 8.35
CA GLN A 123 -28.66 9.73 9.49
C GLN A 123 -27.42 10.64 9.65
N ALA A 124 -26.27 10.20 9.11
CA ALA A 124 -25.01 10.93 9.17
C ALA A 124 -24.75 11.82 7.94
N LEU A 125 -25.45 11.56 6.82
CA LEU A 125 -25.28 12.28 5.56
C LEU A 125 -26.61 12.89 5.10
N PRO A 126 -26.59 14.04 4.43
CA PRO A 126 -27.80 14.61 3.85
C PRO A 126 -28.38 13.67 2.77
N PRO A 127 -29.72 13.65 2.59
CA PRO A 127 -30.41 12.76 1.65
C PRO A 127 -29.87 12.82 0.22
N TRP A 128 -29.47 13.99 -0.26
CA TRP A 128 -28.93 14.17 -1.60
C TRP A 128 -27.57 13.48 -1.85
N GLN A 129 -26.84 13.15 -0.80
CA GLN A 129 -25.60 12.36 -0.90
C GLN A 129 -25.88 10.85 -0.86
N VAL A 130 -26.93 10.44 -0.17
CA VAL A 130 -27.28 9.03 0.04
C VAL A 130 -28.13 8.48 -1.10
N GLU A 131 -29.14 9.24 -1.54
CA GLU A 131 -30.13 8.76 -2.51
C GLU A 131 -29.56 8.31 -3.85
N PRO A 132 -28.59 9.02 -4.48
CA PRO A 132 -28.02 8.57 -5.75
C PRO A 132 -27.32 7.20 -5.67
N ARG A 133 -26.82 6.87 -4.48
CA ARG A 133 -26.06 5.64 -4.23
C ARG A 133 -26.90 4.52 -3.64
N ARG A 134 -28.08 4.85 -3.12
CA ARG A 134 -28.97 3.93 -2.42
C ARG A 134 -29.32 2.70 -3.24
N ALA A 135 -29.69 2.89 -4.51
CA ALA A 135 -30.06 1.80 -5.41
C ALA A 135 -28.88 0.86 -5.66
N ALA A 136 -27.68 1.41 -5.94
CA ALA A 136 -26.46 0.64 -6.16
C ALA A 136 -26.07 -0.14 -4.91
N MET A 137 -26.17 0.46 -3.73
CA MET A 137 -25.77 -0.14 -2.46
C MET A 137 -26.82 -1.14 -1.94
N HIS A 138 -28.09 -0.92 -2.19
CA HIS A 138 -29.14 -1.92 -1.92
C HIS A 138 -28.90 -3.18 -2.75
N TRP A 139 -28.60 -3.01 -4.02
CA TRP A 139 -28.25 -4.10 -4.92
C TRP A 139 -26.98 -4.86 -4.46
N MET A 140 -26.04 -4.17 -3.79
CA MET A 140 -24.82 -4.77 -3.23
C MET A 140 -25.03 -5.45 -1.87
N GLY A 141 -26.24 -5.51 -1.32
CA GLY A 141 -26.56 -6.18 -0.06
C GLY A 141 -26.03 -5.49 1.20
N THR A 142 -25.64 -4.22 1.13
CA THR A 142 -25.04 -3.48 2.23
C THR A 142 -26.00 -2.57 3.01
N TYR A 143 -27.31 -2.69 2.75
CA TYR A 143 -28.32 -1.87 3.41
C TYR A 143 -28.77 -2.45 4.78
N PRO A 144 -28.96 -1.65 5.85
CA PRO A 144 -28.61 -0.24 5.98
C PRO A 144 -27.08 -0.05 6.09
N PHE A 145 -26.56 1.04 5.47
CA PHE A 145 -25.12 1.34 5.51
C PHE A 145 -24.77 1.93 6.86
N THR A 146 -23.84 1.31 7.54
CA THR A 146 -23.13 1.91 8.67
C THR A 146 -21.66 2.06 8.30
N ALA A 147 -20.94 2.96 8.94
CA ALA A 147 -19.50 3.09 8.72
C ALA A 147 -18.78 1.75 8.94
N ARG A 148 -19.17 0.97 9.95
CA ARG A 148 -18.63 -0.37 10.22
C ARG A 148 -18.80 -1.32 9.02
N ARG A 149 -19.99 -1.38 8.42
CA ARG A 149 -20.25 -2.22 7.25
C ARG A 149 -19.47 -1.77 6.02
N LEU A 150 -19.34 -0.46 5.81
CA LEU A 150 -18.57 0.08 4.70
C LEU A 150 -17.08 -0.21 4.85
N LEU A 151 -16.53 -0.12 6.07
CA LEU A 151 -15.16 -0.49 6.39
C LEU A 151 -14.85 -1.97 6.12
N ALA A 152 -15.85 -2.83 6.24
CA ALA A 152 -15.71 -4.28 6.02
C ALA A 152 -15.83 -4.69 4.55
N LEU A 153 -16.16 -3.76 3.62
CA LEU A 153 -16.29 -4.07 2.20
C LEU A 153 -14.94 -4.39 1.55
N ARG A 154 -14.90 -5.50 0.81
CA ARG A 154 -13.72 -6.00 0.11
C ARG A 154 -14.11 -6.85 -1.11
N PRO A 155 -13.19 -7.13 -2.02
CA PRO A 155 -13.36 -8.20 -2.99
C PRO A 155 -13.22 -9.58 -2.33
N ASP A 156 -14.00 -10.55 -2.78
CA ASP A 156 -13.94 -11.93 -2.26
C ASP A 156 -12.67 -12.64 -2.74
N THR A 157 -12.19 -12.31 -3.95
CA THR A 157 -10.94 -12.79 -4.52
C THR A 157 -10.18 -11.64 -5.21
N PRO A 158 -8.90 -11.80 -5.51
CA PRO A 158 -8.15 -10.80 -6.29
C PRO A 158 -8.77 -10.51 -7.68
N GLN A 159 -9.50 -11.46 -8.25
CA GLN A 159 -10.18 -11.35 -9.53
C GLN A 159 -11.61 -10.80 -9.42
N ASP A 160 -12.16 -10.67 -8.22
CA ASP A 160 -13.51 -10.16 -7.99
C ASP A 160 -13.61 -8.65 -8.26
N THR A 161 -13.87 -8.32 -9.52
CA THR A 161 -14.01 -6.92 -9.98
C THR A 161 -15.22 -6.23 -9.36
N MET A 162 -16.30 -6.96 -9.11
CA MET A 162 -17.53 -6.42 -8.50
C MET A 162 -17.32 -6.13 -7.01
N GLY A 163 -16.70 -7.04 -6.28
CA GLY A 163 -16.32 -6.81 -4.89
C GLY A 163 -15.35 -5.64 -4.73
N ARG A 164 -14.39 -5.49 -5.66
CA ARG A 164 -13.50 -4.35 -5.70
C ARG A 164 -14.27 -3.04 -5.90
N ALA A 165 -15.17 -2.98 -6.89
CA ALA A 165 -15.99 -1.81 -7.15
C ALA A 165 -16.90 -1.45 -5.96
N ARG A 166 -17.44 -2.47 -5.26
CA ARG A 166 -18.21 -2.27 -4.01
C ARG A 166 -17.36 -1.65 -2.92
N ALA A 167 -16.16 -2.20 -2.70
CA ALA A 167 -15.24 -1.70 -1.69
C ALA A 167 -14.82 -0.26 -2.01
N ASP A 168 -14.48 0.05 -3.25
CA ASP A 168 -14.08 1.40 -3.66
C ASP A 168 -15.19 2.42 -3.47
N MET A 169 -16.43 2.05 -3.82
CA MET A 169 -17.62 2.89 -3.59
C MET A 169 -17.88 3.09 -2.09
N GLY A 170 -17.75 2.03 -1.29
CA GLY A 170 -17.94 2.11 0.16
C GLY A 170 -16.92 3.05 0.81
N TYR A 171 -15.65 2.95 0.41
CA TYR A 171 -14.59 3.84 0.90
C TYR A 171 -14.72 5.28 0.37
N ALA A 172 -15.21 5.48 -0.84
CA ALA A 172 -15.56 6.81 -1.33
C ALA A 172 -16.63 7.46 -0.44
N MET A 173 -17.67 6.68 -0.06
CA MET A 173 -18.68 7.16 0.88
C MET A 173 -18.13 7.46 2.26
N LEU A 174 -17.23 6.63 2.79
CA LEU A 174 -16.55 6.92 4.07
C LEU A 174 -15.78 8.23 4.01
N GLY A 175 -15.12 8.52 2.88
CA GLY A 175 -14.46 9.81 2.65
C GLY A 175 -15.43 11.00 2.67
N GLU A 176 -16.61 10.84 2.05
CA GLU A 176 -17.66 11.88 2.10
C GLU A 176 -18.26 12.05 3.50
N MET A 177 -18.50 10.94 4.22
CA MET A 177 -18.94 10.98 5.61
C MET A 177 -17.95 11.76 6.47
N LEU A 178 -16.65 11.50 6.33
CA LEU A 178 -15.61 12.22 7.06
C LEU A 178 -15.62 13.71 6.73
N ALA A 179 -15.70 14.07 5.44
CA ALA A 179 -15.74 15.46 5.03
C ALA A 179 -16.97 16.19 5.61
N TYR A 180 -18.12 15.52 5.63
CA TYR A 180 -19.35 16.08 6.16
C TYR A 180 -19.30 16.29 7.68
N VAL A 181 -18.94 15.25 8.45
CA VAL A 181 -18.91 15.35 9.93
C VAL A 181 -17.78 16.23 10.46
N ALA A 182 -16.73 16.42 9.66
CA ALA A 182 -15.61 17.28 10.00
C ALA A 182 -15.80 18.74 9.55
N ASP A 183 -16.76 19.00 8.67
CA ASP A 183 -16.98 20.31 8.01
C ASP A 183 -15.70 20.81 7.29
N GLU A 184 -14.94 19.90 6.70
CA GLU A 184 -13.73 20.19 5.92
C GLU A 184 -13.49 19.11 4.85
N PRO A 185 -12.70 19.40 3.78
CA PRO A 185 -12.36 18.41 2.79
C PRO A 185 -11.71 17.15 3.40
N PHE A 186 -12.06 15.97 2.89
CA PHE A 186 -11.54 14.68 3.36
C PHE A 186 -10.00 14.66 3.51
N ASP A 187 -9.25 15.10 2.49
CA ASP A 187 -7.78 15.15 2.55
C ASP A 187 -7.28 16.09 3.65
N ALA A 188 -7.94 17.23 3.86
CA ALA A 188 -7.58 18.17 4.92
C ALA A 188 -7.79 17.55 6.31
N TYR A 189 -8.92 16.87 6.51
CA TYR A 189 -9.19 16.14 7.75
C TYR A 189 -8.13 15.08 8.04
N VAL A 190 -7.88 14.17 7.10
CA VAL A 190 -6.88 13.10 7.26
C VAL A 190 -5.49 13.67 7.50
N ARG A 191 -5.10 14.69 6.76
CA ARG A 191 -3.82 15.37 6.93
C ARG A 191 -3.68 15.98 8.32
N ARG A 192 -4.69 16.65 8.81
CA ARG A 192 -4.70 17.32 10.13
C ARG A 192 -4.71 16.33 11.28
N THR A 193 -5.55 15.28 11.19
CA THR A 193 -5.82 14.40 12.34
C THR A 193 -4.91 13.19 12.41
N LEU A 194 -4.39 12.71 11.26
CA LEU A 194 -3.53 11.53 11.20
C LEU A 194 -2.12 11.86 10.73
N LEU A 195 -1.96 12.44 9.50
CA LEU A 195 -0.66 12.49 8.86
C LEU A 195 0.30 13.46 9.56
N ARG A 196 -0.12 14.69 9.79
CA ARG A 196 0.73 15.69 10.49
C ARG A 196 1.15 15.25 11.90
N PRO A 197 0.25 14.71 12.74
CA PRO A 197 0.64 14.21 14.05
C PRO A 197 1.66 13.07 14.02
N LEU A 198 1.74 12.33 12.91
CA LEU A 198 2.73 11.28 12.64
C LEU A 198 4.02 11.81 12.00
N ASN A 199 4.16 13.13 11.85
CA ASN A 199 5.24 13.76 11.08
C ASN A 199 5.28 13.30 9.62
N ILE A 200 4.13 12.90 9.05
CA ILE A 200 3.92 12.59 7.65
C ILE A 200 3.47 13.89 6.97
N SER A 201 4.38 14.53 6.25
CA SER A 201 4.13 15.86 5.70
C SER A 201 3.89 15.88 4.19
N ARG A 202 4.38 14.86 3.48
CA ARG A 202 4.41 14.80 2.01
C ARG A 202 3.32 13.88 1.44
N ALA A 203 2.92 12.84 2.19
CA ALA A 203 1.81 11.99 1.81
C ALA A 203 0.48 12.75 1.83
N GLY A 204 -0.46 12.34 0.97
CA GLY A 204 -1.81 12.90 0.91
C GLY A 204 -2.61 12.40 -0.26
N PHE A 205 -3.91 12.64 -0.21
CA PHE A 205 -4.86 12.23 -1.26
C PHE A 205 -4.93 13.27 -2.39
N ARG A 206 -4.76 14.55 -2.05
CA ARG A 206 -4.64 15.65 -3.02
C ARG A 206 -3.28 16.28 -2.91
N ILE A 207 -2.50 16.18 -3.96
CA ILE A 207 -1.18 16.84 -4.01
C ILE A 207 -1.33 18.34 -4.32
N ALA A 208 -2.49 18.80 -4.73
CA ALA A 208 -2.74 20.22 -4.97
C ALA A 208 -2.53 21.15 -3.74
N GLY A 209 -2.46 20.59 -2.54
CA GLY A 209 -2.14 21.31 -1.31
C GLY A 209 -0.83 20.90 -0.65
N ALA A 210 -0.11 19.94 -1.23
CA ALA A 210 1.25 19.60 -0.83
C ALA A 210 2.20 20.63 -1.45
N GLY A 211 3.17 21.12 -0.68
CA GLY A 211 4.18 22.07 -1.15
C GLY A 211 4.92 21.55 -2.39
N ASP A 212 5.68 22.41 -3.05
CA ASP A 212 6.42 22.06 -4.27
C ASP A 212 7.33 20.85 -4.06
N ASP A 213 7.90 20.69 -2.89
CA ASP A 213 8.72 19.53 -2.49
C ASP A 213 8.02 18.18 -2.69
N ALA A 214 6.72 18.09 -2.37
CA ALA A 214 5.98 16.84 -2.53
C ALA A 214 5.75 16.49 -4.01
N ARG A 215 5.61 17.50 -4.88
CA ARG A 215 5.50 17.29 -6.33
C ARG A 215 6.80 16.79 -6.93
N GLU A 216 7.93 17.32 -6.47
CA GLU A 216 9.25 16.89 -6.92
C GLU A 216 9.60 15.46 -6.50
N LEU A 217 9.05 14.99 -5.38
CA LEU A 217 9.27 13.63 -4.88
C LEU A 217 8.39 12.56 -5.56
N ARG A 218 7.39 12.95 -6.34
CA ARG A 218 6.51 11.98 -7.02
C ARG A 218 7.26 11.15 -8.04
N ALA A 219 7.09 9.84 -7.99
CA ALA A 219 7.55 8.98 -9.04
C ALA A 219 6.74 9.20 -10.34
N ALA A 220 7.40 9.16 -11.48
CA ALA A 220 6.75 8.97 -12.76
C ALA A 220 6.28 7.51 -12.85
N GLY A 221 5.04 7.29 -13.25
CA GLY A 221 4.51 5.93 -13.48
C GLY A 221 4.91 5.41 -14.85
N TYR A 222 5.06 4.08 -14.95
CA TYR A 222 5.39 3.41 -16.21
C TYR A 222 4.40 2.29 -16.50
N ARG A 223 3.89 2.27 -17.73
CA ARG A 223 3.01 1.22 -18.23
C ARG A 223 3.58 0.63 -19.49
N ARG A 224 3.81 -0.69 -19.51
CA ARG A 224 4.48 -1.40 -20.62
C ARG A 224 5.84 -0.78 -20.98
N GLY A 225 6.58 -0.33 -19.97
CA GLY A 225 7.89 0.31 -20.13
C GLY A 225 7.87 1.77 -20.60
N LEU A 226 6.70 2.35 -20.86
CA LEU A 226 6.54 3.74 -21.30
C LEU A 226 6.01 4.63 -20.17
N PRO A 227 6.41 5.92 -20.13
CA PRO A 227 5.86 6.88 -19.19
C PRO A 227 4.34 6.94 -19.26
N TRP A 228 3.68 6.88 -18.11
CA TRP A 228 2.23 6.94 -17.97
C TRP A 228 1.79 8.27 -17.40
N THR A 229 0.85 8.92 -18.10
CA THR A 229 0.19 10.13 -17.58
C THR A 229 -0.93 9.72 -16.65
N GLU A 230 -0.81 10.06 -15.38
CA GLU A 230 -1.78 9.72 -14.37
C GLU A 230 -3.10 10.45 -14.56
N GLN A 231 -4.18 9.67 -14.43
CA GLN A 231 -5.54 10.20 -14.49
C GLN A 231 -6.04 10.56 -13.10
N PRO A 232 -6.88 11.61 -12.97
CA PRO A 232 -7.58 11.89 -11.72
C PRO A 232 -8.36 10.67 -11.25
N GLN A 233 -8.31 10.36 -9.96
CA GLN A 233 -9.06 9.25 -9.40
C GLN A 233 -10.38 9.74 -8.83
N PRO A 234 -11.50 9.20 -9.30
CA PRO A 234 -12.82 9.59 -8.79
C PRO A 234 -13.05 9.15 -7.34
N ASN A 235 -12.37 8.08 -6.89
CA ASN A 235 -12.52 7.49 -5.56
C ASN A 235 -11.28 7.77 -4.69
N GLU A 236 -10.97 9.04 -4.42
CA GLU A 236 -9.77 9.45 -3.68
C GLU A 236 -9.58 8.66 -2.38
N ALA A 237 -10.63 8.53 -1.56
CA ALA A 237 -10.56 7.84 -0.27
C ALA A 237 -10.28 6.34 -0.39
N ALA A 238 -10.57 5.72 -1.53
CA ALA A 238 -10.30 4.32 -1.80
C ALA A 238 -8.91 4.07 -2.38
N GLU A 239 -8.42 4.96 -3.27
CA GLU A 239 -7.23 4.69 -4.10
C GLU A 239 -6.33 5.91 -4.33
N GLY A 240 -6.66 7.07 -3.76
CA GLY A 240 -6.04 8.36 -4.12
C GLY A 240 -4.74 8.69 -3.41
N LEU A 241 -4.31 7.91 -2.42
CA LEU A 241 -3.16 8.25 -1.59
C LEU A 241 -1.84 8.17 -2.37
N TRP A 242 -1.06 9.24 -2.24
CA TRP A 242 0.35 9.26 -2.55
C TRP A 242 1.14 9.18 -1.25
N ALA A 243 2.08 8.25 -1.16
CA ALA A 243 2.88 8.06 0.05
C ALA A 243 4.27 7.55 -0.27
N SER A 244 5.20 7.77 0.64
CA SER A 244 6.53 7.18 0.62
C SER A 244 6.63 6.02 1.61
N SER A 245 7.53 5.07 1.34
CA SER A 245 7.77 3.95 2.26
C SER A 245 8.28 4.45 3.62
N ALA A 246 9.14 5.48 3.64
CA ALA A 246 9.67 6.08 4.86
C ALA A 246 8.60 6.74 5.74
N GLU A 247 7.61 7.43 5.11
CA GLU A 247 6.53 8.05 5.86
C GLU A 247 5.55 7.01 6.40
N MET A 248 5.20 6.00 5.59
CA MET A 248 4.28 4.93 6.02
C MET A 248 4.88 4.01 7.10
N ALA A 249 6.21 3.93 7.21
CA ALA A 249 6.87 3.26 8.32
C ALA A 249 6.46 3.85 9.69
N ARG A 250 6.25 5.17 9.77
CA ARG A 250 5.78 5.84 11.00
C ARG A 250 4.35 5.47 11.36
N PHE A 251 3.51 5.28 10.34
CA PHE A 251 2.15 4.79 10.55
C PHE A 251 2.16 3.35 11.12
N SER A 252 3.04 2.48 10.60
CA SER A 252 3.24 1.13 11.17
C SER A 252 3.65 1.19 12.64
N SER A 253 4.61 2.06 12.98
CA SER A 253 5.06 2.24 14.36
C SER A 253 3.94 2.73 15.29
N MET A 254 3.08 3.64 14.83
CA MET A 254 1.90 4.08 15.57
C MET A 254 0.94 2.93 15.86
N LEU A 255 0.69 2.06 14.88
CA LEU A 255 -0.16 0.89 15.08
C LEU A 255 0.42 -0.06 16.13
N PHE A 256 1.74 -0.33 16.08
CA PHE A 256 2.43 -1.20 17.05
C PHE A 256 2.48 -0.62 18.48
N ALA A 257 2.31 0.69 18.61
CA ALA A 257 2.22 1.38 19.90
C ALA A 257 0.77 1.62 20.39
N GLY A 258 -0.19 0.85 19.89
CA GLY A 258 -1.59 0.98 20.31
C GLY A 258 -2.16 2.37 19.99
N GLY A 259 -1.87 2.91 18.81
CA GLY A 259 -2.39 4.20 18.38
C GLY A 259 -1.60 5.43 18.85
N THR A 260 -0.41 5.24 19.43
CA THR A 260 0.43 6.35 19.93
C THR A 260 1.69 6.48 19.10
N TYR A 261 2.13 7.70 18.83
CA TYR A 261 3.40 7.98 18.14
C TYR A 261 4.14 9.12 18.84
N GLN A 262 5.39 8.87 19.26
CA GLN A 262 6.25 9.84 19.96
C GLN A 262 5.50 10.54 21.14
N GLY A 263 4.77 9.76 21.94
CA GLY A 263 4.00 10.25 23.08
C GLY A 263 2.68 10.94 22.75
N ARG A 264 2.34 11.10 21.46
CA ARG A 264 1.08 11.70 21.01
C ARG A 264 0.07 10.60 20.69
N ARG A 265 -1.14 10.67 21.22
CA ARG A 265 -2.25 9.79 20.88
C ARG A 265 -2.84 10.19 19.52
N ILE A 266 -2.83 9.25 18.57
CA ILE A 266 -3.38 9.41 17.22
C ILE A 266 -4.74 8.71 17.13
N LEU A 267 -4.81 7.47 17.61
CA LEU A 267 -6.02 6.66 17.76
C LEU A 267 -6.11 6.21 19.23
N ASN A 268 -7.30 5.93 19.73
CA ASN A 268 -7.40 5.23 21.01
C ASN A 268 -6.94 3.77 20.89
N ASP A 269 -6.74 3.07 22.00
CA ASP A 269 -6.24 1.68 21.99
C ASP A 269 -7.21 0.74 21.29
N GLU A 270 -8.52 0.93 21.50
CA GLU A 270 -9.57 0.12 20.88
C GLU A 270 -9.58 0.29 19.37
N SER A 271 -9.51 1.54 18.87
CA SER A 271 -9.46 1.83 17.44
C SER A 271 -8.18 1.30 16.76
N ALA A 272 -7.03 1.45 17.41
CA ALA A 272 -5.78 0.88 16.91
C ALA A 272 -5.83 -0.65 16.90
N HIS A 273 -6.41 -1.25 17.94
CA HIS A 273 -6.63 -2.70 18.02
C HIS A 273 -7.61 -3.18 16.94
N THR A 274 -8.73 -2.49 16.76
CA THR A 274 -9.74 -2.80 15.74
C THR A 274 -9.13 -2.72 14.31
N LEU A 275 -8.25 -1.75 14.08
CA LEU A 275 -7.59 -1.62 12.77
C LEU A 275 -6.62 -2.78 12.48
N LEU A 276 -5.96 -3.34 13.50
CA LEU A 276 -4.99 -4.44 13.35
C LEU A 276 -5.60 -5.84 13.49
N ASN A 277 -6.68 -5.97 14.26
CA ASN A 277 -7.22 -7.29 14.57
C ASN A 277 -8.28 -7.72 13.56
N LEU A 278 -8.31 -9.04 13.38
CA LEU A 278 -9.30 -9.71 12.55
C LEU A 278 -10.63 -9.76 13.29
N GLU A 279 -11.52 -8.83 13.02
CA GLU A 279 -12.91 -8.99 13.42
C GLU A 279 -13.56 -10.04 12.52
N THR A 280 -14.15 -11.07 13.11
CA THR A 280 -15.03 -11.98 12.39
C THR A 280 -16.29 -11.19 12.07
N VAL A 281 -16.33 -10.56 10.89
CA VAL A 281 -17.57 -9.99 10.39
C VAL A 281 -18.44 -11.17 10.00
N ALA A 282 -19.42 -11.48 10.85
CA ALA A 282 -20.45 -12.46 10.55
C ALA A 282 -21.34 -11.92 9.42
N ASN A 283 -20.86 -11.98 8.20
CA ASN A 283 -21.67 -11.93 6.99
C ASN A 283 -22.00 -13.38 6.66
N GLY A 284 -23.26 -13.76 6.67
CA GLY A 284 -23.79 -15.11 6.53
C GLY A 284 -23.41 -15.90 5.26
N MET A 285 -22.19 -15.73 4.77
CA MET A 285 -21.48 -16.59 3.87
C MET A 285 -20.21 -17.07 4.59
N GLU A 286 -20.06 -18.36 4.70
CA GLU A 286 -18.89 -19.06 5.16
C GLU A 286 -17.69 -18.60 4.33
N LEU A 287 -16.89 -17.68 4.82
CA LEU A 287 -15.65 -17.28 4.21
C LEU A 287 -14.49 -17.44 5.20
N GLU A 288 -13.61 -18.33 4.81
CA GLU A 288 -12.47 -18.86 5.55
C GLU A 288 -11.35 -17.85 5.83
N CYS A 289 -11.46 -16.58 5.38
CA CYS A 289 -10.47 -15.55 5.64
C CYS A 289 -10.93 -14.60 6.73
N ARG A 290 -10.18 -14.50 7.82
CA ARG A 290 -10.37 -13.48 8.85
C ARG A 290 -9.90 -12.13 8.36
N LEU A 291 -10.63 -11.08 8.69
CA LEU A 291 -10.36 -9.72 8.26
C LEU A 291 -10.21 -8.78 9.44
N ALA A 292 -9.11 -8.05 9.46
CA ALA A 292 -9.06 -6.76 10.10
C ALA A 292 -9.68 -5.72 9.15
N LEU A 293 -10.22 -4.62 9.68
CA LEU A 293 -10.72 -3.54 8.86
C LEU A 293 -9.63 -3.09 7.88
N SER A 294 -9.88 -3.27 6.57
CA SER A 294 -8.96 -2.97 5.46
C SER A 294 -7.76 -3.90 5.23
N TRP A 295 -7.49 -4.89 6.08
CA TRP A 295 -6.37 -5.82 5.90
C TRP A 295 -6.85 -7.20 5.49
N LEU A 296 -6.04 -7.88 4.68
CA LEU A 296 -6.16 -9.32 4.45
C LEU A 296 -5.25 -10.05 5.43
N ALA A 297 -5.72 -11.18 5.96
CA ALA A 297 -4.85 -12.13 6.64
C ALA A 297 -4.20 -13.01 5.58
N ALA A 298 -2.88 -13.17 5.63
CA ALA A 298 -2.16 -14.08 4.75
C ALA A 298 -1.50 -15.18 5.59
N PRO A 299 -1.57 -16.45 5.15
CA PRO A 299 -2.41 -16.99 4.08
C PRO A 299 -3.87 -17.18 4.51
N CYS A 300 -4.78 -17.19 3.52
CA CYS A 300 -6.22 -17.37 3.77
C CYS A 300 -6.61 -18.82 4.12
N ASP A 301 -5.72 -19.77 4.03
CA ASP A 301 -6.01 -21.20 3.92
C ASP A 301 -5.94 -21.99 5.22
N GLN A 302 -5.63 -21.40 6.37
CA GLN A 302 -5.43 -22.20 7.57
C GLN A 302 -6.01 -21.61 8.83
N ASP A 303 -6.53 -22.53 9.65
CA ASP A 303 -7.08 -22.36 11.00
C ASP A 303 -6.07 -21.81 12.03
N ASP A 304 -5.26 -20.81 11.68
CA ASP A 304 -4.38 -20.19 12.64
C ASP A 304 -5.17 -19.31 13.62
N ILE A 305 -5.72 -20.01 14.63
CA ILE A 305 -6.40 -19.43 15.79
C ILE A 305 -5.39 -18.65 16.66
N THR A 306 -4.09 -18.79 16.42
CA THR A 306 -3.02 -18.32 17.32
C THR A 306 -2.71 -16.83 17.18
N GLY A 307 -3.23 -16.15 16.16
CA GLY A 307 -3.01 -14.70 15.96
C GLY A 307 -1.64 -14.33 15.37
N ASP A 308 -0.87 -15.30 14.90
CA ASP A 308 0.45 -15.10 14.27
C ASP A 308 0.38 -14.70 12.78
N THR A 309 -0.82 -14.63 12.25
CA THR A 309 -1.06 -14.37 10.83
C THR A 309 -0.56 -12.99 10.41
N LEU A 310 0.20 -12.94 9.33
CA LEU A 310 0.57 -11.70 8.68
C LEU A 310 -0.69 -10.92 8.24
N ARG A 311 -0.63 -9.61 8.39
CA ARG A 311 -1.59 -8.67 7.80
C ARG A 311 -1.01 -8.13 6.51
N GLU A 312 -1.76 -8.24 5.45
CA GLU A 312 -1.35 -7.79 4.13
C GLU A 312 -2.32 -6.77 3.57
N HIS A 313 -1.79 -5.75 2.92
CA HIS A 313 -2.55 -4.92 2.00
C HIS A 313 -1.73 -4.67 0.74
N SER A 314 -2.29 -5.02 -0.41
CA SER A 314 -1.71 -4.73 -1.71
C SER A 314 -2.46 -3.59 -2.37
N GLY A 315 -1.75 -2.75 -3.09
CA GLY A 315 -2.32 -1.69 -3.90
C GLY A 315 -1.75 -1.72 -5.30
N ALA A 316 -2.60 -1.57 -6.29
CA ALA A 316 -2.24 -1.50 -7.69
C ALA A 316 -3.01 -0.38 -8.37
N THR A 317 -2.34 0.31 -9.27
CA THR A 317 -2.93 1.24 -10.24
C THR A 317 -2.42 0.89 -11.64
N GLU A 318 -2.74 1.70 -12.65
CA GLU A 318 -2.29 1.45 -14.02
C GLU A 318 -0.77 1.46 -14.18
N ALA A 319 -0.03 2.06 -13.23
CA ALA A 319 1.42 2.26 -13.36
C ALA A 319 2.18 2.14 -12.03
N PHE A 320 1.54 1.67 -10.98
CA PHE A 320 2.15 1.54 -9.67
C PHE A 320 1.70 0.26 -8.97
N HIS A 321 2.62 -0.35 -8.21
CA HIS A 321 2.33 -1.44 -7.30
C HIS A 321 2.91 -1.15 -5.92
N ALA A 322 2.16 -1.50 -4.88
CA ALA A 322 2.60 -1.38 -3.51
C ALA A 322 2.14 -2.59 -2.69
N ARG A 323 2.94 -2.98 -1.70
CA ARG A 323 2.59 -4.02 -0.75
C ARG A 323 3.04 -3.61 0.65
N TRP A 324 2.15 -3.82 1.60
CA TRP A 324 2.39 -3.54 3.00
C TRP A 324 2.10 -4.80 3.80
N LEU A 325 3.13 -5.33 4.45
CA LEU A 325 3.05 -6.49 5.33
C LEU A 325 3.26 -6.04 6.78
N LEU A 326 2.44 -6.55 7.68
CA LEU A 326 2.60 -6.40 9.12
C LEU A 326 2.62 -7.78 9.78
N ALA A 327 3.51 -7.98 10.73
CA ALA A 327 3.52 -9.06 11.70
C ALA A 327 3.24 -8.45 13.09
N PRO A 328 1.97 -8.33 13.51
CA PRO A 328 1.59 -7.56 14.70
C PRO A 328 2.20 -8.07 15.99
N ARG A 329 2.33 -9.40 16.17
CA ARG A 329 2.95 -9.99 17.36
C ARG A 329 4.43 -9.66 17.49
N GLU A 330 5.17 -9.81 16.37
CA GLU A 330 6.58 -9.48 16.33
C GLU A 330 6.83 -7.98 16.22
N LYS A 331 5.77 -7.20 15.93
CA LYS A 331 5.83 -5.76 15.65
C LYS A 331 6.78 -5.44 14.50
N LEU A 332 6.72 -6.23 13.44
CA LEU A 332 7.49 -6.04 12.23
C LEU A 332 6.61 -5.50 11.10
N ALA A 333 7.16 -4.60 10.29
CA ALA A 333 6.49 -4.15 9.08
C ALA A 333 7.47 -4.06 7.91
N VAL A 334 6.96 -4.36 6.72
CA VAL A 334 7.64 -4.20 5.43
C VAL A 334 6.72 -3.48 4.47
N LEU A 335 7.23 -2.41 3.86
CA LEU A 335 6.53 -1.65 2.83
C LEU A 335 7.40 -1.64 1.58
N VAL A 336 6.83 -2.05 0.46
CA VAL A 336 7.50 -2.03 -0.86
C VAL A 336 6.59 -1.31 -1.84
N MET A 337 7.14 -0.39 -2.61
CA MET A 337 6.42 0.43 -3.58
C MET A 337 7.22 0.54 -4.87
N SER A 338 6.55 0.48 -6.02
CA SER A 338 7.18 0.56 -7.33
C SER A 338 6.33 1.36 -8.32
N ASN A 339 6.98 1.90 -9.34
CA ASN A 339 6.39 2.77 -10.36
C ASN A 339 6.22 2.09 -11.73
N ALA A 340 5.93 0.79 -11.77
CA ALA A 340 5.64 0.09 -13.02
C ALA A 340 4.44 -0.85 -12.89
N ASP A 341 3.66 -1.00 -13.97
CA ASP A 341 2.55 -1.96 -14.08
C ASP A 341 3.00 -3.43 -14.03
N SER A 342 4.26 -3.69 -14.39
CA SER A 342 4.88 -5.02 -14.37
C SER A 342 5.52 -5.40 -13.02
N ALA A 343 5.47 -4.51 -12.02
CA ALA A 343 6.26 -4.67 -10.80
C ALA A 343 5.63 -5.59 -9.73
N GLU A 344 4.42 -6.08 -9.91
CA GLU A 344 3.73 -6.92 -8.92
C GLU A 344 4.58 -8.11 -8.45
N PRO A 345 5.19 -8.95 -9.31
CA PRO A 345 5.99 -10.08 -8.86
C PRO A 345 7.22 -9.67 -8.06
N LEU A 346 7.87 -8.56 -8.44
CA LEU A 346 9.02 -8.01 -7.71
C LEU A 346 8.61 -7.51 -6.33
N VAL A 347 7.54 -6.72 -6.26
CA VAL A 347 7.01 -6.18 -5.01
C VAL A 347 6.61 -7.31 -4.05
N ALA A 348 5.95 -8.35 -4.56
CA ALA A 348 5.56 -9.53 -3.78
C ALA A 348 6.77 -10.30 -3.25
N SER A 349 7.73 -10.62 -4.11
CA SER A 349 8.92 -11.40 -3.73
C SER A 349 9.82 -10.63 -2.74
N VAL A 350 10.06 -9.35 -2.98
CA VAL A 350 10.89 -8.51 -2.11
C VAL A 350 10.24 -8.33 -0.74
N SER A 351 8.93 -8.10 -0.67
CA SER A 351 8.24 -7.91 0.61
C SER A 351 8.23 -9.19 1.45
N ALA A 352 7.99 -10.34 0.84
CA ALA A 352 8.03 -11.64 1.52
C ALA A 352 9.45 -11.97 2.02
N LEU A 353 10.45 -11.79 1.16
CA LEU A 353 11.86 -12.00 1.54
C LEU A 353 12.28 -11.09 2.69
N ALA A 354 11.96 -9.81 2.61
CA ALA A 354 12.31 -8.85 3.66
C ALA A 354 11.64 -9.21 4.99
N MET A 355 10.37 -9.62 4.99
CA MET A 355 9.68 -10.04 6.20
C MET A 355 10.34 -11.29 6.81
N ASN A 356 10.69 -12.29 5.99
CA ASN A 356 11.36 -13.51 6.48
C ASN A 356 12.72 -13.19 7.12
N LEU A 357 13.54 -12.34 6.50
CA LEU A 357 14.82 -11.93 7.05
C LEU A 357 14.67 -11.11 8.34
N MET A 358 13.65 -10.25 8.40
CA MET A 358 13.34 -9.48 9.61
C MET A 358 12.90 -10.38 10.76
N ARG A 359 12.09 -11.42 10.50
CA ARG A 359 11.71 -12.42 11.50
C ARG A 359 12.92 -13.18 12.05
N GLN A 360 13.86 -13.59 11.19
CA GLN A 360 15.12 -14.20 11.62
C GLN A 360 15.93 -13.25 12.52
N ALA A 361 16.11 -11.99 12.09
CA ALA A 361 16.80 -10.97 12.89
C ALA A 361 16.10 -10.67 14.22
N LYS A 362 14.78 -10.77 14.27
CA LYS A 362 14.00 -10.63 15.52
C LYS A 362 14.20 -11.85 16.43
N GLY A 363 14.59 -13.01 15.87
CA GLY A 363 14.67 -14.28 16.57
C GLY A 363 13.30 -14.92 16.77
N ALA A 364 12.36 -14.63 15.89
CA ALA A 364 11.08 -15.34 15.81
C ALA A 364 11.26 -16.79 15.38
N PRO A 365 10.43 -17.74 15.83
CA PRO A 365 10.44 -19.11 15.30
C PRO A 365 10.26 -19.10 13.80
N GLN A 366 11.03 -19.94 13.09
CA GLN A 366 10.77 -20.22 11.68
C GLN A 366 9.63 -21.26 11.61
N GLU A 367 8.55 -20.91 10.94
CA GLU A 367 7.47 -21.84 10.59
C GLU A 367 7.90 -22.75 9.45
#